data_d3fb58f3683472879b0d35bde128e0af
#
_entry.id   d3fb58f3683472879b0d35bde128e0af
#
_cell.length_a   1.000
_cell.length_b   1.000
_cell.length_c   1.000
_cell.angle_alpha   90.00
_cell.angle_beta   90.00
_cell.angle_gamma   90.00
#
_symmetry.space_group_name_H-M   'P 1'
#
loop_
_entity.id
_entity.type
_entity.pdbx_description
1 polymer ?
#
loop_
_entity_poly.entity_id
_entity_poly.type
_entity_poly.pdbx_seq_one_letter_code
_entity_poly.pdbx_strand_id
1 'polypeptide(L)'
;VFTGSTGFAAQAKISREQVRSQNKADLQDIINNEEIDDEEKQEAIHTMVSMTDLSEKEAAAELLLEAKGFKDVVVNLTGETADVVIPQTELSDAQRAQIEDIVKRKTGIAAENIVITPLKESEDAEATAQTDETAANVSDEEDSETSAQPYEDTTIDTTDIYD
;
A
#
# COMPACT_ATOMS: atom_id res chain seq x y z
N VAL A 1 -15.02 -6.66 4.06
CA VAL A 1 -14.26 -7.88 3.80
C VAL A 1 -13.96 -7.91 2.31
N PHE A 2 -12.76 -7.48 1.93
CA PHE A 2 -12.29 -7.59 0.54
C PHE A 2 -11.75 -9.01 0.37
N THR A 3 -12.50 -9.81 -0.33
CA THR A 3 -12.12 -11.17 -0.67
C THR A 3 -11.47 -11.20 -2.05
N GLY A 4 -10.21 -11.59 -2.09
CA GLY A 4 -9.52 -11.96 -3.31
C GLY A 4 -8.68 -10.89 -3.97
N SER A 5 -8.05 -11.26 -5.05
CA SER A 5 -7.15 -10.50 -5.90
C SER A 5 -7.73 -9.17 -6.43
N THR A 6 -9.05 -9.11 -6.64
CA THR A 6 -9.78 -7.90 -7.05
C THR A 6 -9.68 -6.79 -6.00
N GLY A 7 -9.73 -7.15 -4.71
CA GLY A 7 -9.58 -6.19 -3.61
C GLY A 7 -8.16 -5.61 -3.54
N PHE A 8 -7.14 -6.42 -3.81
CA PHE A 8 -5.75 -5.96 -3.82
C PHE A 8 -5.52 -4.91 -4.91
N ALA A 9 -5.94 -5.16 -6.15
CA ALA A 9 -5.75 -4.23 -7.26
C ALA A 9 -6.44 -2.88 -7.00
N ALA A 10 -7.68 -2.91 -6.54
CA ALA A 10 -8.41 -1.70 -6.18
C ALA A 10 -7.71 -0.93 -5.05
N GLN A 11 -7.27 -1.62 -4.00
CA GLN A 11 -6.55 -1.01 -2.88
C GLN A 11 -5.20 -0.43 -3.31
N ALA A 12 -4.45 -1.14 -4.15
CA ALA A 12 -3.17 -0.68 -4.68
C ALA A 12 -3.33 0.61 -5.52
N LYS A 13 -4.35 0.64 -6.39
CA LYS A 13 -4.66 1.84 -7.20
C LYS A 13 -5.07 3.02 -6.32
N ILE A 14 -5.90 2.82 -5.31
CA ILE A 14 -6.30 3.86 -4.36
C ILE A 14 -5.09 4.38 -3.57
N SER A 15 -4.26 3.49 -3.04
CA SER A 15 -3.06 3.86 -2.29
C SER A 15 -2.09 4.66 -3.15
N ARG A 16 -1.86 4.24 -4.40
CA ARG A 16 -1.04 4.96 -5.37
C ARG A 16 -1.56 6.37 -5.62
N GLU A 17 -2.86 6.51 -5.84
CA GLU A 17 -3.48 7.81 -6.08
C GLU A 17 -3.42 8.73 -4.86
N GLN A 18 -3.59 8.20 -3.66
CA GLN A 18 -3.44 8.97 -2.42
C GLN A 18 -2.03 9.54 -2.26
N VAL A 19 -1.00 8.72 -2.48
CA VAL A 19 0.40 9.16 -2.41
C VAL A 19 0.69 10.22 -3.49
N ARG A 20 0.21 10.02 -4.70
CA ARG A 20 0.38 11.00 -5.79
C ARG A 20 -0.34 12.31 -5.54
N SER A 21 -1.54 12.24 -5.00
CA SER A 21 -2.31 13.43 -4.63
C SER A 21 -1.58 14.25 -3.57
N GLN A 22 -0.99 13.58 -2.57
CA GLN A 22 -0.19 14.24 -1.55
C GLN A 22 1.07 14.87 -2.15
N ASN A 23 1.84 14.11 -2.93
CA ASN A 23 3.04 14.63 -3.59
C ASN A 23 2.73 15.83 -4.51
N LYS A 24 1.59 15.78 -5.21
CA LYS A 24 1.15 16.89 -6.06
C LYS A 24 0.81 18.14 -5.24
N ALA A 25 0.18 17.96 -4.07
CA ALA A 25 -0.09 19.07 -3.17
C ALA A 25 1.20 19.69 -2.63
N ASP A 26 2.16 18.88 -2.21
CA ASP A 26 3.46 19.33 -1.72
C ASP A 26 4.24 20.10 -2.80
N LEU A 27 4.25 19.59 -4.04
CA LEU A 27 4.85 20.28 -5.17
C LEU A 27 4.16 21.61 -5.50
N GLN A 28 2.85 21.66 -5.36
CA GLN A 28 2.06 22.87 -5.58
C GLN A 28 2.35 23.93 -4.52
N ASP A 29 2.60 23.53 -3.27
CA ASP A 29 3.02 24.43 -2.21
C ASP A 29 4.42 25.02 -2.49
N ILE A 30 5.35 24.22 -3.00
CA ILE A 30 6.66 24.71 -3.44
C ILE A 30 6.53 25.75 -4.55
N ILE A 31 5.71 25.47 -5.57
CA ILE A 31 5.51 26.38 -6.72
C ILE A 31 4.90 27.73 -6.27
N ASN A 32 4.00 27.69 -5.31
CA ASN A 32 3.28 28.88 -4.82
C ASN A 32 4.04 29.64 -3.72
N ASN A 33 5.13 29.10 -3.20
CA ASN A 33 5.89 29.73 -2.14
C ASN A 33 6.81 30.85 -2.74
N GLU A 34 6.64 32.08 -2.29
CA GLU A 34 7.43 33.23 -2.76
C GLU A 34 8.88 33.23 -2.26
N GLU A 35 9.18 32.46 -1.20
CA GLU A 35 10.52 32.37 -0.61
C GLU A 35 11.43 31.37 -1.36
N ILE A 36 10.85 30.53 -2.22
CA ILE A 36 11.57 29.53 -3.00
C ILE A 36 12.03 30.17 -4.32
N ASP A 37 13.24 29.88 -4.73
CA ASP A 37 13.80 30.39 -5.95
C ASP A 37 13.16 29.80 -7.22
N ASP A 38 13.38 30.48 -8.36
CA ASP A 38 12.75 30.06 -9.61
C ASP A 38 13.27 28.72 -10.15
N GLU A 39 14.48 28.32 -9.79
CA GLU A 39 15.07 27.04 -10.22
C GLU A 39 14.38 25.88 -9.52
N GLU A 40 14.20 25.95 -8.22
CA GLU A 40 13.47 24.94 -7.45
C GLU A 40 12.00 24.86 -7.87
N LYS A 41 11.35 25.99 -8.18
CA LYS A 41 9.99 26.01 -8.73
C LYS A 41 9.90 25.32 -10.09
N GLN A 42 10.87 25.55 -10.97
CA GLN A 42 10.91 24.88 -12.27
C GLN A 42 11.09 23.38 -12.12
N GLU A 43 11.91 22.91 -11.18
CA GLU A 43 12.07 21.50 -10.88
C GLU A 43 10.78 20.86 -10.35
N ALA A 44 10.07 21.56 -9.45
CA ALA A 44 8.79 21.11 -8.95
C ALA A 44 7.73 21.01 -10.06
N ILE A 45 7.67 21.97 -10.99
CA ILE A 45 6.80 21.92 -12.16
C ILE A 45 7.17 20.73 -13.05
N HIS A 46 8.44 20.52 -13.31
CA HIS A 46 8.92 19.39 -14.13
C HIS A 46 8.54 18.05 -13.52
N THR A 47 8.69 17.92 -12.21
CA THR A 47 8.30 16.73 -11.46
C THR A 47 6.80 16.49 -11.54
N MET A 48 5.97 17.52 -11.39
CA MET A 48 4.52 17.43 -11.49
C MET A 48 4.07 16.98 -12.89
N VAL A 49 4.66 17.52 -13.94
CA VAL A 49 4.39 17.11 -15.34
C VAL A 49 4.79 15.67 -15.56
N SER A 50 5.96 15.24 -15.07
CA SER A 50 6.44 13.87 -15.18
C SER A 50 5.51 12.88 -14.47
N MET A 51 5.06 13.21 -13.26
CA MET A 51 4.11 12.38 -12.52
C MET A 51 2.78 12.22 -13.27
N THR A 52 2.31 13.26 -13.93
CA THR A 52 1.09 13.21 -14.72
C THR A 52 1.26 12.30 -15.94
N ASP A 53 2.36 12.44 -16.68
CA ASP A 53 2.71 11.60 -17.84
C ASP A 53 2.79 10.10 -17.45
N LEU A 54 3.45 9.81 -16.33
CA LEU A 54 3.50 8.42 -15.81
C LEU A 54 2.11 7.89 -15.49
N SER A 55 1.25 8.68 -14.84
CA SER A 55 -0.12 8.28 -14.51
C SER A 55 -0.96 8.00 -15.75
N GLU A 56 -0.83 8.82 -16.80
CA GLU A 56 -1.53 8.61 -18.07
C GLU A 56 -1.06 7.34 -18.78
N LYS A 57 0.24 7.07 -18.78
CA LYS A 57 0.81 5.85 -19.36
C LYS A 57 0.38 4.59 -18.63
N GLU A 58 0.37 4.62 -17.29
CA GLU A 58 -0.14 3.52 -16.48
C GLU A 58 -1.61 3.23 -16.78
N ALA A 59 -2.46 4.25 -16.75
CA ALA A 59 -3.87 4.11 -17.04
C ALA A 59 -4.12 3.57 -18.45
N ALA A 60 -3.36 4.03 -19.44
CA ALA A 60 -3.47 3.54 -20.82
C ALA A 60 -3.02 2.08 -20.96
N ALA A 61 -1.97 1.66 -20.23
CA ALA A 61 -1.52 0.28 -20.22
C ALA A 61 -2.54 -0.64 -19.52
N GLU A 62 -3.01 -0.25 -18.34
CA GLU A 62 -4.03 -0.98 -17.58
C GLU A 62 -5.31 -1.18 -18.40
N LEU A 63 -5.83 -0.11 -19.02
CA LEU A 63 -7.03 -0.15 -19.84
C LEU A 63 -6.88 -1.13 -21.03
N LEU A 64 -5.72 -1.13 -21.69
CA LEU A 64 -5.48 -2.02 -22.82
C LEU A 64 -5.30 -3.47 -22.38
N LEU A 65 -4.67 -3.71 -21.24
CA LEU A 65 -4.56 -5.04 -20.63
C LEU A 65 -5.94 -5.59 -20.26
N GLU A 66 -6.80 -4.77 -19.65
CA GLU A 66 -8.18 -5.13 -19.34
C GLU A 66 -8.99 -5.46 -20.61
N ALA A 67 -8.85 -4.67 -21.67
CA ALA A 67 -9.47 -4.93 -22.96
C ALA A 67 -9.00 -6.24 -23.63
N LYS A 68 -7.82 -6.73 -23.25
CA LYS A 68 -7.26 -8.03 -23.69
C LYS A 68 -7.65 -9.20 -22.78
N GLY A 69 -8.40 -8.94 -21.74
CA GLY A 69 -8.92 -9.96 -20.82
C GLY A 69 -8.11 -10.15 -19.54
N PHE A 70 -7.05 -9.36 -19.34
CA PHE A 70 -6.32 -9.32 -18.07
C PHE A 70 -7.05 -8.39 -17.09
N LYS A 71 -7.85 -8.95 -16.22
CA LYS A 71 -8.65 -8.18 -15.24
C LYS A 71 -7.82 -7.82 -14.02
N ASP A 72 -8.20 -6.72 -13.39
CA ASP A 72 -7.63 -6.29 -12.10
C ASP A 72 -6.11 -6.12 -12.12
N VAL A 73 -5.57 -5.70 -13.26
CA VAL A 73 -4.14 -5.45 -13.44
C VAL A 73 -3.77 -4.12 -12.81
N VAL A 74 -2.61 -4.10 -12.18
CA VAL A 74 -1.96 -2.88 -11.69
C VAL A 74 -0.65 -2.68 -12.42
N VAL A 75 -0.49 -1.55 -13.09
CA VAL A 75 0.77 -1.14 -13.72
C VAL A 75 1.32 0.03 -12.93
N ASN A 76 2.53 -0.09 -12.43
CA ASN A 76 3.23 0.96 -11.72
C ASN A 76 4.53 1.30 -12.44
N LEU A 77 4.69 2.58 -12.79
CA LEU A 77 5.87 3.08 -13.48
C LEU A 77 6.75 3.88 -12.53
N THR A 78 8.04 3.59 -12.55
CA THR A 78 9.07 4.33 -11.84
C THR A 78 10.19 4.69 -12.82
N GLY A 79 10.04 5.86 -13.47
CA GLY A 79 11.05 6.32 -14.42
C GLY A 79 11.28 5.34 -15.58
N GLU A 80 12.26 4.45 -15.44
CA GLU A 80 12.69 3.53 -16.49
C GLU A 80 12.18 2.09 -16.33
N THR A 81 11.46 1.80 -15.26
CA THR A 81 10.94 0.45 -14.97
C THR A 81 9.42 0.41 -14.92
N ALA A 82 8.86 -0.73 -15.25
CA ALA A 82 7.44 -1.01 -15.13
C ALA A 82 7.20 -2.29 -14.33
N ASP A 83 6.45 -2.18 -13.26
CA ASP A 83 5.99 -3.30 -12.47
C ASP A 83 4.52 -3.59 -12.81
N VAL A 84 4.25 -4.80 -13.28
CA VAL A 84 2.91 -5.23 -13.69
C VAL A 84 2.45 -6.34 -12.75
N VAL A 85 1.44 -6.06 -11.95
CA VAL A 85 0.85 -7.04 -11.04
C VAL A 85 -0.45 -7.57 -11.63
N ILE A 86 -0.55 -8.88 -11.77
CA ILE A 86 -1.69 -9.57 -12.37
C ILE A 86 -2.24 -10.60 -11.41
N PRO A 87 -3.56 -10.58 -11.12
CA PRO A 87 -4.19 -11.53 -10.21
C PRO A 87 -4.48 -12.87 -10.92
N GLN A 88 -3.44 -13.49 -11.42
CA GLN A 88 -3.48 -14.83 -12.00
C GLN A 88 -2.31 -15.63 -11.46
N THR A 89 -2.54 -16.84 -11.03
CA THR A 89 -1.52 -17.71 -10.45
C THR A 89 -0.45 -18.15 -11.46
N GLU A 90 -0.86 -18.30 -12.70
CA GLU A 90 0.04 -18.73 -13.79
C GLU A 90 -0.23 -17.92 -15.05
N LEU A 91 0.84 -17.55 -15.71
CA LEU A 91 0.83 -16.89 -17.01
C LEU A 91 1.60 -17.75 -17.99
N SER A 92 0.98 -18.06 -19.14
CA SER A 92 1.68 -18.68 -20.25
C SER A 92 2.70 -17.72 -20.89
N ASP A 93 3.68 -18.25 -21.58
CA ASP A 93 4.67 -17.43 -22.30
C ASP A 93 4.02 -16.48 -23.30
N ALA A 94 2.95 -16.93 -23.97
CA ALA A 94 2.18 -16.09 -24.88
C ALA A 94 1.49 -14.91 -24.17
N GLN A 95 0.95 -15.15 -22.99
CA GLN A 95 0.34 -14.08 -22.17
C GLN A 95 1.41 -13.10 -21.65
N ARG A 96 2.55 -13.59 -21.21
CA ARG A 96 3.69 -12.73 -20.80
C ARG A 96 4.15 -11.85 -21.94
N ALA A 97 4.37 -12.42 -23.12
CA ALA A 97 4.77 -11.67 -24.31
C ALA A 97 3.73 -10.62 -24.71
N GLN A 98 2.43 -10.93 -24.58
CA GLN A 98 1.36 -10.00 -24.86
C GLN A 98 1.35 -8.82 -23.88
N ILE A 99 1.56 -9.09 -22.59
CA ILE A 99 1.65 -8.05 -21.54
C ILE A 99 2.84 -7.13 -21.80
N GLU A 100 4.02 -7.72 -22.04
CA GLU A 100 5.25 -6.98 -22.34
C GLU A 100 5.07 -6.08 -23.56
N ASP A 101 4.49 -6.59 -24.65
CA ASP A 101 4.23 -5.81 -25.86
C ASP A 101 3.31 -4.62 -25.60
N ILE A 102 2.24 -4.84 -24.84
CA ILE A 102 1.27 -3.79 -24.50
C ILE A 102 1.94 -2.69 -23.63
N VAL A 103 2.63 -3.12 -22.56
CA VAL A 103 3.30 -2.18 -21.65
C VAL A 103 4.36 -1.40 -22.39
N LYS A 104 5.25 -2.07 -23.14
CA LYS A 104 6.27 -1.42 -23.94
C LYS A 104 5.69 -0.38 -24.91
N ARG A 105 4.63 -0.70 -25.62
CA ARG A 105 4.00 0.24 -26.57
C ARG A 105 3.35 1.43 -25.91
N LYS A 106 2.78 1.25 -24.69
CA LYS A 106 2.07 2.33 -23.98
C LYS A 106 2.98 3.21 -23.14
N THR A 107 4.03 2.65 -22.61
CA THR A 107 4.94 3.34 -21.68
C THR A 107 6.24 3.78 -22.32
N GLY A 108 6.70 3.10 -23.37
CA GLY A 108 8.02 3.29 -23.97
C GLY A 108 9.13 2.57 -23.21
N ILE A 109 8.82 1.85 -22.14
CA ILE A 109 9.81 1.12 -21.33
C ILE A 109 10.29 -0.12 -22.09
N ALA A 110 11.59 -0.37 -22.05
CA ALA A 110 12.18 -1.55 -22.68
C ALA A 110 11.72 -2.84 -22.00
N ALA A 111 11.57 -3.93 -22.77
CA ALA A 111 11.04 -5.19 -22.26
C ALA A 111 11.84 -5.76 -21.09
N GLU A 112 13.16 -5.57 -21.09
CA GLU A 112 14.06 -5.97 -20.00
C GLU A 112 13.80 -5.25 -18.66
N ASN A 113 13.13 -4.11 -18.71
CA ASN A 113 12.77 -3.30 -17.53
C ASN A 113 11.29 -3.47 -17.13
N ILE A 114 10.60 -4.43 -17.75
CA ILE A 114 9.22 -4.77 -17.40
C ILE A 114 9.22 -6.01 -16.53
N VAL A 115 8.76 -5.87 -15.29
CA VAL A 115 8.63 -6.96 -14.33
C VAL A 115 7.17 -7.36 -14.22
N ILE A 116 6.85 -8.61 -14.51
CA ILE A 116 5.49 -9.14 -14.40
C ILE A 116 5.41 -10.05 -13.18
N THR A 117 4.57 -9.68 -12.23
CA THR A 117 4.37 -10.40 -10.98
C THR A 117 2.97 -11.00 -10.93
N PRO A 118 2.83 -12.33 -11.09
CA PRO A 118 1.58 -13.02 -10.85
C PRO A 118 1.27 -13.00 -9.35
N LEU A 119 0.04 -12.61 -8.99
CA LEU A 119 -0.46 -12.72 -7.62
C LEU A 119 -1.02 -14.11 -7.42
N LYS A 120 -0.39 -14.89 -6.56
CA LYS A 120 -1.01 -16.11 -6.03
C LYS A 120 -2.10 -15.70 -5.05
N GLU A 121 -3.31 -16.22 -5.22
CA GLU A 121 -4.27 -16.19 -4.14
C GLU A 121 -3.65 -16.91 -2.95
N SER A 122 -3.41 -16.19 -1.87
CA SER A 122 -2.99 -16.80 -0.62
C SER A 122 -4.20 -17.53 -0.02
N GLU A 123 -4.26 -18.83 -0.22
CA GLU A 123 -5.13 -19.72 0.56
C GLU A 123 -4.60 -19.95 1.99
N ASP A 124 -3.69 -19.11 2.48
CA ASP A 124 -3.12 -19.26 3.82
C ASP A 124 -3.18 -17.95 4.61
N ALA A 125 -4.38 -17.62 5.07
CA ALA A 125 -4.55 -16.79 6.24
C ALA A 125 -5.07 -17.59 7.43
N GLU A 126 -4.72 -18.88 7.49
CA GLU A 126 -5.00 -19.76 8.64
C GLU A 126 -3.86 -20.73 8.84
N ALA A 127 -2.83 -20.33 9.52
CA ALA A 127 -1.98 -21.17 10.37
C ALA A 127 -0.64 -20.54 10.71
N THR A 128 -0.58 -19.60 11.63
CA THR A 128 0.56 -19.49 12.56
C THR A 128 0.10 -18.86 13.87
N ALA A 129 -0.82 -19.53 14.54
CA ALA A 129 -0.92 -19.48 15.98
C ALA A 129 -0.53 -20.86 16.48
N GLN A 130 0.73 -21.22 16.33
CA GLN A 130 1.28 -22.34 17.09
C GLN A 130 1.97 -21.76 18.29
N THR A 131 1.23 -21.83 19.37
CA THR A 131 1.70 -21.88 20.76
C THR A 131 2.86 -22.86 20.88
N ASP A 132 4.01 -22.34 21.20
CA ASP A 132 5.08 -23.13 21.76
C ASP A 132 4.82 -23.28 23.26
N GLU A 133 4.12 -24.35 23.58
CA GLU A 133 3.99 -24.88 24.92
C GLU A 133 5.07 -25.95 25.09
N THR A 134 6.22 -25.57 25.61
CA THR A 134 7.12 -26.53 26.20
C THR A 134 7.05 -26.43 27.70
N ALA A 135 6.48 -27.48 28.23
CA ALA A 135 6.41 -27.80 29.63
C ALA A 135 7.79 -27.86 30.31
N ALA A 136 7.88 -27.26 31.48
CA ALA A 136 8.75 -27.75 32.53
C ALA A 136 8.06 -27.59 33.87
N ASN A 137 7.56 -28.71 34.30
CA ASN A 137 7.15 -29.07 35.64
C ASN A 137 8.35 -28.95 36.61
N VAL A 138 8.17 -28.31 37.76
CA VAL A 138 8.67 -28.79 39.07
C VAL A 138 7.88 -28.09 40.18
N SER A 139 7.31 -28.95 41.00
CA SER A 139 6.73 -28.86 42.33
C SER A 139 7.56 -28.03 43.35
N ASP A 140 6.92 -27.37 44.26
CA ASP A 140 6.73 -27.72 45.68
C ASP A 140 6.45 -26.46 46.51
N GLU A 141 5.39 -26.60 47.21
CA GLU A 141 5.06 -26.39 48.62
C GLU A 141 5.29 -25.03 49.32
N GLU A 142 4.18 -24.66 49.87
CA GLU A 142 3.84 -24.18 51.23
C GLU A 142 4.08 -22.71 51.63
N ASP A 143 3.00 -22.13 51.93
CA ASP A 143 2.42 -21.73 53.22
C ASP A 143 2.37 -20.24 53.55
N SER A 144 1.22 -19.95 54.11
CA SER A 144 0.79 -18.94 55.07
C SER A 144 0.46 -17.53 54.62
N GLU A 145 -0.82 -17.38 54.69
CA GLU A 145 -1.63 -16.47 55.53
C GLU A 145 -1.23 -15.00 55.66
N THR A 146 -2.16 -14.15 55.33
CA THR A 146 -2.86 -13.26 56.28
C THR A 146 -3.19 -11.89 55.72
N SER A 147 -4.45 -11.62 55.74
CA SER A 147 -5.08 -10.38 56.21
C SER A 147 -5.22 -9.23 55.23
N ALA A 148 -6.41 -9.09 54.74
CA ALA A 148 -7.44 -8.14 55.15
C ALA A 148 -7.17 -6.67 54.87
N GLN A 149 -7.93 -6.15 53.89
CA GLN A 149 -9.00 -5.14 54.03
C GLN A 149 -8.62 -3.66 54.22
N PRO A 150 -9.57 -2.77 54.05
CA PRO A 150 -10.03 -2.14 52.82
C PRO A 150 -9.87 -0.61 52.92
N TYR A 151 -10.05 0.14 51.90
CA TYR A 151 -10.33 1.56 52.10
C TYR A 151 -11.11 2.11 50.97
N GLU A 152 -12.20 2.49 51.31
CA GLU A 152 -12.83 3.80 51.53
C GLU A 152 -12.50 4.79 50.41
N ASP A 153 -13.44 4.95 49.59
CA ASP A 153 -14.39 6.01 49.32
C ASP A 153 -13.93 7.39 49.85
N THR A 154 -13.61 8.26 48.93
CA THR A 154 -13.76 9.68 49.13
C THR A 154 -14.25 10.35 47.85
N THR A 155 -15.53 10.46 47.78
CA THR A 155 -16.29 11.51 47.09
C THR A 155 -15.74 12.87 47.42
N ILE A 156 -15.42 13.66 46.42
CA ILE A 156 -15.35 15.11 46.56
C ILE A 156 -16.23 15.75 45.53
N ASP A 157 -17.25 16.21 46.01
CA ASP A 157 -18.22 17.24 45.76
C ASP A 157 -17.77 18.36 44.81
N THR A 158 -18.59 18.52 43.78
CA THR A 158 -18.67 19.70 42.95
C THR A 158 -19.60 20.72 43.61
N THR A 159 -19.11 21.90 43.93
CA THR A 159 -19.96 23.10 43.86
C THR A 159 -19.11 24.38 43.85
N ASP A 160 -19.53 25.21 42.91
CA ASP A 160 -19.45 26.67 42.90
C ASP A 160 -18.08 27.35 42.79
N ILE A 161 -17.94 28.19 41.79
CA ILE A 161 -18.25 29.62 41.99
C ILE A 161 -18.19 30.34 40.64
N TYR A 162 -19.29 30.94 40.33
CA TYR A 162 -19.39 32.14 39.52
C TYR A 162 -18.71 33.32 40.22
N ASP A 163 -17.88 34.08 39.53
CA ASP A 163 -18.00 35.53 39.45
C ASP A 163 -17.03 36.08 38.39
#